data_d236ff62f646bcf009d3578a0be3ab86
#
_entry.id   d236ff62f646bcf009d3578a0be3ab86
#
_cell.length_a   1.000
_cell.length_b   1.000
_cell.length_c   1.000
_cell.angle_alpha   90.00
_cell.angle_beta   90.00
_cell.angle_gamma   90.00
#
_symmetry.space_group_name_H-M   'P 1'
#
loop_
_entity.id
_entity.type
_entity.pdbx_description
1 polymer ?
#
loop_
_entity_poly.entity_id
_entity_poly.type
_entity_poly.pdbx_seq_one_letter_code
_entity_poly.pdbx_strand_id
1 'polypeptide(L)'
;MNLTEKQLHIFVIAVIVIAVTGLSTALAILGSNIYRNSAENRSQQAFSEAVGFFTAEMRQCTDFSQARTASLGGKLPALVLSRTDETSGEVRETWIYSNNGYLMKNIAAAGKNVDPESGEKIMPMTTADFRVPEPGLIEITMVMKTGESHTIALSLANGAGN
;
A
#
# COMPACT_ATOMS: atom_id res chain seq x y z
N MET A 1 22.07 -5.49 -62.55
CA MET A 1 20.88 -4.63 -62.65
C MET A 1 21.28 -3.26 -62.11
N ASN A 2 21.58 -2.30 -63.05
CA ASN A 2 22.06 -0.98 -62.64
C ASN A 2 20.84 -0.13 -62.23
N LEU A 3 20.72 0.11 -60.95
CA LEU A 3 19.72 1.04 -60.42
C LEU A 3 20.02 2.45 -60.93
N THR A 4 19.03 3.13 -61.51
CA THR A 4 19.17 4.56 -61.86
C THR A 4 19.39 5.35 -60.57
N GLU A 5 20.10 6.48 -60.64
CA GLU A 5 20.45 7.35 -59.51
C GLU A 5 19.22 7.73 -58.65
N LYS A 6 18.07 7.97 -59.29
CA LYS A 6 16.80 8.24 -58.65
C LYS A 6 16.27 7.02 -57.82
N GLN A 7 16.43 5.83 -58.33
CA GLN A 7 15.99 4.61 -57.64
C GLN A 7 16.86 4.30 -56.41
N LEU A 8 18.14 4.63 -56.50
CA LEU A 8 19.05 4.51 -55.37
C LEU A 8 18.67 5.49 -54.22
N HIS A 9 18.35 6.74 -54.54
CA HIS A 9 17.91 7.72 -53.56
C HIS A 9 16.62 7.31 -52.87
N ILE A 10 15.63 6.82 -53.61
CA ILE A 10 14.35 6.36 -53.03
C ILE A 10 14.59 5.18 -52.10
N PHE A 11 15.46 4.24 -52.49
CA PHE A 11 15.80 3.06 -51.69
C PHE A 11 16.48 3.47 -50.38
N VAL A 12 17.44 4.40 -50.42
CA VAL A 12 18.13 4.90 -49.22
C VAL A 12 17.15 5.58 -48.28
N ILE A 13 16.25 6.43 -48.81
CA ILE A 13 15.23 7.09 -47.98
C ILE A 13 14.29 6.08 -47.32
N ALA A 14 13.84 5.05 -48.07
CA ALA A 14 12.98 4.01 -47.53
C ALA A 14 13.65 3.23 -46.40
N VAL A 15 14.93 2.89 -46.55
CA VAL A 15 15.72 2.18 -45.50
C VAL A 15 15.86 3.06 -44.24
N ILE A 16 16.13 4.35 -44.41
CA ILE A 16 16.23 5.30 -43.27
C ILE A 16 14.89 5.38 -42.55
N VAL A 17 13.78 5.52 -43.27
CA VAL A 17 12.44 5.60 -42.65
C VAL A 17 12.11 4.33 -41.88
N ILE A 18 12.39 3.15 -42.44
CA ILE A 18 12.17 1.88 -41.75
C ILE A 18 13.04 1.76 -40.48
N ALA A 19 14.30 2.16 -40.58
CA ALA A 19 15.22 2.14 -39.43
C ALA A 19 14.77 3.06 -38.31
N VAL A 20 14.35 4.28 -38.65
CA VAL A 20 13.87 5.28 -37.65
C VAL A 20 12.58 4.81 -37.00
N THR A 21 11.61 4.31 -37.76
CA THR A 21 10.35 3.80 -37.23
C THR A 21 10.55 2.56 -36.35
N GLY A 22 11.41 1.62 -36.78
CA GLY A 22 11.74 0.45 -35.99
C GLY A 22 12.42 0.78 -34.67
N LEU A 23 13.37 1.73 -34.68
CA LEU A 23 14.06 2.18 -33.47
C LEU A 23 13.11 2.87 -32.49
N SER A 24 12.22 3.71 -32.99
CA SER A 24 11.22 4.42 -32.18
C SER A 24 10.26 3.44 -31.48
N THR A 25 9.82 2.41 -32.19
CA THR A 25 8.93 1.39 -31.64
C THR A 25 9.62 0.55 -30.55
N ALA A 26 10.88 0.16 -30.80
CA ALA A 26 11.68 -0.58 -29.82
C ALA A 26 11.91 0.23 -28.54
N LEU A 27 12.22 1.53 -28.65
CA LEU A 27 12.39 2.42 -27.49
C LEU A 27 11.08 2.61 -26.71
N ALA A 28 9.94 2.71 -27.38
CA ALA A 28 8.63 2.80 -26.72
C ALA A 28 8.31 1.53 -25.92
N ILE A 29 8.57 0.35 -26.47
CA ILE A 29 8.35 -0.93 -25.78
C ILE A 29 9.28 -1.08 -24.58
N LEU A 30 10.57 -0.76 -24.73
CA LEU A 30 11.53 -0.80 -23.63
C LEU A 30 11.17 0.19 -22.52
N GLY A 31 10.79 1.42 -22.89
CA GLY A 31 10.36 2.43 -21.95
C GLY A 31 9.13 2.00 -21.16
N SER A 32 8.12 1.41 -21.80
CA SER A 32 6.91 0.93 -21.14
C SER A 32 7.19 -0.24 -20.16
N ASN A 33 8.09 -1.17 -20.54
CA ASN A 33 8.48 -2.27 -19.68
C ASN A 33 9.27 -1.80 -18.44
N ILE A 34 10.19 -0.86 -18.61
CA ILE A 34 10.93 -0.28 -17.48
C ILE A 34 9.98 0.46 -16.53
N TYR A 35 9.01 1.20 -17.08
CA TYR A 35 8.04 1.93 -16.27
C TYR A 35 7.14 0.97 -15.48
N ARG A 36 6.61 -0.10 -16.12
CA ARG A 36 5.80 -1.12 -15.44
C ARG A 36 6.57 -1.82 -14.33
N ASN A 37 7.78 -2.30 -14.60
CA ASN A 37 8.61 -2.98 -13.59
C ASN A 37 8.95 -2.04 -12.41
N SER A 38 9.15 -0.75 -12.67
CA SER A 38 9.39 0.24 -11.62
C SER A 38 8.14 0.51 -10.77
N ALA A 39 6.96 0.49 -11.37
CA ALA A 39 5.69 0.65 -10.66
C ALA A 39 5.38 -0.58 -9.79
N GLU A 40 5.54 -1.79 -10.33
CA GLU A 40 5.37 -3.05 -9.60
C GLU A 40 6.33 -3.16 -8.41
N ASN A 41 7.61 -2.81 -8.59
CA ASN A 41 8.60 -2.82 -7.51
C ASN A 41 8.23 -1.82 -6.40
N ARG A 42 7.74 -0.63 -6.75
CA ARG A 42 7.30 0.36 -5.75
C ARG A 42 6.06 -0.11 -4.99
N SER A 43 5.13 -0.77 -5.67
CA SER A 43 3.94 -1.32 -5.04
C SER A 43 4.29 -2.43 -4.06
N GLN A 44 5.16 -3.36 -4.45
CA GLN A 44 5.64 -4.43 -3.58
C GLN A 44 6.42 -3.90 -2.37
N GLN A 45 7.24 -2.88 -2.55
CA GLN A 45 7.95 -2.24 -1.45
C GLN A 45 6.96 -1.59 -0.48
N ALA A 46 6.02 -0.78 -0.97
CA ALA A 46 5.01 -0.14 -0.15
C ALA A 46 4.12 -1.16 0.58
N PHE A 47 3.77 -2.28 -0.08
CA PHE A 47 3.06 -3.37 0.56
C PHE A 47 3.89 -4.01 1.68
N SER A 48 5.16 -4.30 1.45
CA SER A 48 6.07 -4.85 2.48
C SER A 48 6.21 -3.91 3.69
N GLU A 49 6.31 -2.60 3.44
CA GLU A 49 6.33 -1.58 4.50
C GLU A 49 5.03 -1.58 5.30
N ALA A 50 3.87 -1.70 4.63
CA ALA A 50 2.58 -1.79 5.30
C ALA A 50 2.47 -3.04 6.18
N VAL A 51 2.87 -4.20 5.67
CA VAL A 51 2.90 -5.45 6.47
C VAL A 51 3.80 -5.30 7.68
N GLY A 52 4.99 -4.72 7.52
CA GLY A 52 5.92 -4.43 8.61
C GLY A 52 5.31 -3.52 9.66
N PHE A 53 4.66 -2.44 9.24
CA PHE A 53 3.97 -1.50 10.12
C PHE A 53 2.87 -2.20 10.94
N PHE A 54 1.93 -2.89 10.27
CA PHE A 54 0.85 -3.58 10.97
C PHE A 54 1.37 -4.65 11.92
N THR A 55 2.38 -5.41 11.52
CA THR A 55 2.99 -6.41 12.39
C THR A 55 3.61 -5.77 13.63
N ALA A 56 4.27 -4.62 13.48
CA ALA A 56 4.88 -3.90 14.61
C ALA A 56 3.82 -3.35 15.56
N GLU A 57 2.74 -2.73 15.04
CA GLU A 57 1.65 -2.21 15.86
C GLU A 57 0.93 -3.34 16.60
N MET A 58 0.71 -4.45 15.93
CA MET A 58 0.08 -5.62 16.54
C MET A 58 0.91 -6.20 17.70
N ARG A 59 2.22 -6.28 17.55
CA ARG A 59 3.11 -6.76 18.64
C ARG A 59 3.11 -5.87 19.88
N GLN A 60 2.73 -4.60 19.72
CA GLN A 60 2.61 -3.66 20.85
C GLN A 60 1.27 -3.75 21.56
N CYS A 61 0.29 -4.47 21.02
CA CYS A 61 -0.99 -4.68 21.70
C CYS A 61 -0.83 -5.63 22.87
N THR A 62 -1.32 -5.24 24.01
CA THR A 62 -1.30 -6.06 25.24
C THR A 62 -2.40 -7.12 25.23
N ASP A 63 -3.52 -6.82 24.57
CA ASP A 63 -4.66 -7.74 24.49
C ASP A 63 -5.26 -7.71 23.09
N PHE A 64 -4.94 -8.73 22.32
CA PHE A 64 -5.39 -8.89 20.94
C PHE A 64 -6.86 -9.25 20.80
N SER A 65 -7.45 -9.79 21.85
CA SER A 65 -8.89 -10.09 21.88
C SER A 65 -9.74 -8.81 21.81
N GLN A 66 -9.13 -7.66 22.10
CA GLN A 66 -9.79 -6.35 22.09
C GLN A 66 -9.57 -5.57 20.78
N ALA A 67 -8.87 -6.15 19.80
CA ALA A 67 -8.83 -5.54 18.48
C ALA A 67 -10.23 -5.46 17.89
N ARG A 68 -10.60 -4.29 17.40
CA ARG A 68 -11.94 -4.06 16.85
C ARG A 68 -11.92 -3.15 15.64
N THR A 69 -12.93 -3.26 14.83
CA THR A 69 -13.19 -2.27 13.79
C THR A 69 -14.09 -1.17 14.32
N ALA A 70 -13.88 0.04 13.85
CA ALA A 70 -14.68 1.21 14.19
C ALA A 70 -14.86 2.10 12.95
N SER A 71 -15.71 3.12 13.09
CA SER A 71 -15.90 4.12 12.04
C SER A 71 -15.59 5.50 12.60
N LEU A 72 -14.57 6.17 12.06
CA LEU A 72 -14.24 7.55 12.41
C LEU A 72 -15.17 8.52 11.68
N GLY A 73 -15.81 9.40 12.44
CA GLY A 73 -16.77 10.35 11.90
C GLY A 73 -17.94 9.70 11.15
N GLY A 74 -18.23 8.42 11.39
CA GLY A 74 -19.28 7.64 10.75
C GLY A 74 -18.99 7.27 9.27
N LYS A 75 -17.79 7.53 8.76
CA LYS A 75 -17.46 7.34 7.33
C LYS A 75 -16.16 6.59 7.06
N LEU A 76 -15.14 6.78 7.88
CA LEU A 76 -13.83 6.19 7.64
C LEU A 76 -13.68 4.88 8.42
N PRO A 77 -13.52 3.72 7.75
CA PRO A 77 -13.23 2.48 8.45
C PRO A 77 -11.87 2.59 9.15
N ALA A 78 -11.82 2.11 10.38
CA ALA A 78 -10.63 2.14 11.21
C ALA A 78 -10.44 0.82 11.95
N LEU A 79 -9.19 0.40 12.10
CA LEU A 79 -8.76 -0.62 13.05
C LEU A 79 -8.38 0.05 14.36
N VAL A 80 -8.90 -0.45 15.46
CA VAL A 80 -8.59 0.03 16.81
C VAL A 80 -7.90 -1.08 17.58
N LEU A 81 -6.70 -0.78 18.04
CA LEU A 81 -5.86 -1.66 18.83
C LEU A 81 -5.71 -1.08 20.23
N SER A 82 -6.05 -1.84 21.26
CA SER A 82 -5.93 -1.39 22.66
C SER A 82 -4.58 -1.78 23.24
N ARG A 83 -3.96 -0.86 23.97
CA ARG A 83 -2.71 -1.04 24.68
C ARG A 83 -2.83 -0.47 26.09
N THR A 84 -2.45 -1.26 27.08
CA THR A 84 -2.31 -0.78 28.45
C THR A 84 -0.91 -0.23 28.67
N ASP A 85 -0.79 0.99 29.12
CA ASP A 85 0.48 1.58 29.52
C ASP A 85 0.93 0.92 30.84
N GLU A 86 2.06 0.23 30.81
CA GLU A 86 2.56 -0.54 31.95
C GLU A 86 2.90 0.33 33.16
N THR A 87 3.18 1.61 32.95
CA THR A 87 3.60 2.53 34.01
C THR A 87 2.41 3.19 34.68
N SER A 88 1.43 3.63 33.89
CA SER A 88 0.26 4.36 34.40
C SER A 88 -0.98 3.47 34.59
N GLY A 89 -1.02 2.29 33.99
CA GLY A 89 -2.21 1.44 33.91
C GLY A 89 -3.30 2.00 32.98
N GLU A 90 -3.08 3.12 32.32
CA GLU A 90 -4.04 3.71 31.40
C GLU A 90 -4.18 2.90 30.10
N VAL A 91 -5.42 2.71 29.68
CA VAL A 91 -5.68 2.09 28.37
C VAL A 91 -5.66 3.18 27.30
N ARG A 92 -4.78 2.99 26.32
CA ARG A 92 -4.69 3.81 25.10
C ARG A 92 -5.14 3.02 23.91
N GLU A 93 -5.78 3.69 22.98
CA GLU A 93 -6.22 3.12 21.71
C GLU A 93 -5.40 3.67 20.56
N THR A 94 -4.80 2.78 19.77
CA THR A 94 -4.19 3.13 18.50
C THR A 94 -5.23 2.95 17.40
N TRP A 95 -5.55 4.04 16.73
CA TRP A 95 -6.49 4.10 15.62
C TRP A 95 -5.72 4.13 14.31
N ILE A 96 -5.96 3.16 13.44
CA ILE A 96 -5.33 3.04 12.12
C ILE A 96 -6.42 3.12 11.07
N TYR A 97 -6.30 4.04 10.13
CA TYR A 97 -7.32 4.34 9.13
C TYR A 97 -6.69 4.95 7.88
N SER A 98 -7.40 4.97 6.76
CA SER A 98 -6.98 5.69 5.56
C SER A 98 -7.71 7.02 5.44
N ASN A 99 -6.97 8.12 5.26
CA ASN A 99 -7.53 9.45 5.03
C ASN A 99 -6.63 10.26 4.10
N ASN A 100 -7.24 11.04 3.19
CA ASN A 100 -6.54 11.96 2.27
C ASN A 100 -5.38 11.31 1.50
N GLY A 101 -5.53 10.03 1.12
CA GLY A 101 -4.53 9.29 0.34
C GLY A 101 -3.31 8.82 1.14
N TYR A 102 -3.46 8.69 2.46
CA TYR A 102 -2.45 8.16 3.37
C TYR A 102 -3.06 7.14 4.35
N LEU A 103 -2.28 6.14 4.72
CA LEU A 103 -2.49 5.40 5.95
C LEU A 103 -2.12 6.32 7.12
N MET A 104 -3.05 6.48 8.05
CA MET A 104 -2.93 7.37 9.20
C MET A 104 -2.92 6.56 10.49
N LYS A 105 -2.22 7.07 11.48
CA LYS A 105 -2.21 6.55 12.85
C LYS A 105 -2.52 7.66 13.84
N ASN A 106 -3.38 7.38 14.80
CA ASN A 106 -3.63 8.27 15.92
C ASN A 106 -3.64 7.47 17.22
N ILE A 107 -3.17 8.06 18.32
CA ILE A 107 -3.17 7.43 19.63
C ILE A 107 -3.98 8.32 20.57
N ALA A 108 -5.02 7.76 21.16
CA ALA A 108 -5.91 8.45 22.08
C ALA A 108 -6.14 7.63 23.36
N ALA A 109 -6.56 8.29 24.44
CA ALA A 109 -7.06 7.58 25.60
C ALA A 109 -8.35 6.82 25.22
N ALA A 110 -8.56 5.64 25.81
CA ALA A 110 -9.72 4.81 25.52
C ALA A 110 -11.05 5.59 25.64
N GLY A 111 -11.91 5.42 24.63
CA GLY A 111 -13.21 6.08 24.59
C GLY A 111 -13.19 7.57 24.23
N LYS A 112 -12.04 8.14 23.87
CA LYS A 112 -11.96 9.52 23.38
C LYS A 112 -12.22 9.58 21.87
N ASN A 113 -12.88 10.65 21.46
CA ASN A 113 -13.05 10.92 20.03
C ASN A 113 -11.69 11.26 19.40
N VAL A 114 -11.44 10.66 18.26
CA VAL A 114 -10.27 10.91 17.42
C VAL A 114 -10.66 11.79 16.26
N ASP A 115 -9.91 12.87 16.05
CA ASP A 115 -10.04 13.71 14.87
C ASP A 115 -9.29 13.04 13.70
N PRO A 116 -9.99 12.69 12.61
CA PRO A 116 -9.36 12.05 11.45
C PRO A 116 -8.24 12.86 10.79
N GLU A 117 -8.23 14.18 10.97
CA GLU A 117 -7.22 15.07 10.38
C GLU A 117 -5.95 15.19 11.24
N SER A 118 -6.03 14.83 12.53
CA SER A 118 -4.92 14.99 13.48
C SER A 118 -3.94 13.81 13.52
N GLY A 119 -4.18 12.76 12.75
CA GLY A 119 -3.34 11.56 12.73
C GLY A 119 -1.97 11.78 12.10
N GLU A 120 -1.00 10.98 12.51
CA GLU A 120 0.31 10.86 11.86
C GLU A 120 0.15 10.16 10.50
N LYS A 121 0.77 10.72 9.46
CA LYS A 121 0.84 10.09 8.13
C LYS A 121 1.94 9.02 8.12
N ILE A 122 1.55 7.77 7.94
CA ILE A 122 2.49 6.64 7.95
C ILE A 122 3.04 6.38 6.55
N MET A 123 2.15 6.17 5.58
CA MET A 123 2.56 5.90 4.19
C MET A 123 1.47 6.29 3.19
N PRO A 124 1.83 6.55 1.92
CA PRO A 124 0.87 6.80 0.87
C PRO A 124 0.02 5.56 0.58
N MET A 125 -1.33 5.70 0.63
CA MET A 125 -2.29 4.63 0.39
C MET A 125 -3.61 5.21 -0.10
N THR A 126 -4.32 4.49 -0.97
CA THR A 126 -5.62 4.95 -1.46
C THR A 126 -6.72 4.65 -0.44
N THR A 127 -6.84 3.39 -0.04
CA THR A 127 -7.80 2.96 1.00
C THR A 127 -7.24 1.80 1.80
N ALA A 128 -7.70 1.66 3.03
CA ALA A 128 -7.55 0.47 3.86
C ALA A 128 -8.92 0.09 4.43
N ASP A 129 -9.28 -1.17 4.32
CA ASP A 129 -10.46 -1.77 4.93
C ASP A 129 -10.04 -2.83 5.94
N PHE A 130 -10.76 -2.92 7.04
CA PHE A 130 -10.39 -3.75 8.18
C PHE A 130 -11.54 -4.66 8.57
N ARG A 131 -11.22 -5.92 8.86
CA ARG A 131 -12.15 -6.90 9.39
C ARG A 131 -11.52 -7.64 10.55
N VAL A 132 -12.31 -7.94 11.56
CA VAL A 132 -11.94 -8.80 12.69
C VAL A 132 -12.94 -9.96 12.69
N PRO A 133 -12.68 -11.01 11.88
CA PRO A 133 -13.61 -12.13 11.74
C PRO A 133 -13.79 -12.89 13.03
N GLU A 134 -12.73 -13.00 13.82
CA GLU A 134 -12.70 -13.65 15.12
C GLU A 134 -11.68 -13.00 16.04
N PRO A 135 -11.78 -13.14 17.35
CA PRO A 135 -10.80 -12.62 18.29
C PRO A 135 -9.39 -13.11 17.97
N GLY A 136 -8.45 -12.18 17.80
CA GLY A 136 -7.07 -12.48 17.47
C GLY A 136 -6.74 -12.66 15.98
N LEU A 137 -7.72 -12.56 15.09
CA LEU A 137 -7.51 -12.55 13.64
C LEU A 137 -7.95 -11.20 13.05
N ILE A 138 -7.05 -10.54 12.34
CA ILE A 138 -7.33 -9.28 11.65
C ILE A 138 -7.05 -9.47 10.17
N GLU A 139 -8.03 -9.17 9.35
CA GLU A 139 -7.89 -9.09 7.89
C GLU A 139 -7.84 -7.62 7.47
N ILE A 140 -6.85 -7.28 6.66
CA ILE A 140 -6.62 -5.93 6.17
C ILE A 140 -6.56 -5.98 4.65
N THR A 141 -7.48 -5.29 3.99
CA THR A 141 -7.46 -5.09 2.54
C THR A 141 -6.97 -3.69 2.24
N MET A 142 -5.87 -3.59 1.51
CA MET A 142 -5.20 -2.33 1.18
C MET A 142 -5.22 -2.09 -0.32
N VAL A 143 -5.57 -0.88 -0.74
CA VAL A 143 -5.43 -0.43 -2.12
C VAL A 143 -4.31 0.58 -2.17
N MET A 144 -3.24 0.24 -2.86
CA MET A 144 -2.08 1.09 -3.04
C MET A 144 -2.37 2.24 -4.01
N LYS A 145 -1.53 3.28 -4.03
CA LYS A 145 -1.67 4.39 -5.00
C LYS A 145 -1.52 3.96 -6.46
N THR A 146 -0.91 2.82 -6.71
CA THR A 146 -0.83 2.19 -8.03
C THR A 146 -2.15 1.59 -8.50
N GLY A 147 -3.15 1.49 -7.61
CA GLY A 147 -4.44 0.83 -7.84
C GLY A 147 -4.44 -0.67 -7.53
N GLU A 148 -3.30 -1.24 -7.16
CA GLU A 148 -3.20 -2.65 -6.76
C GLU A 148 -3.84 -2.87 -5.39
N SER A 149 -4.59 -3.97 -5.27
CA SER A 149 -5.24 -4.38 -4.02
C SER A 149 -4.54 -5.60 -3.44
N HIS A 150 -4.22 -5.54 -2.17
CA HIS A 150 -3.60 -6.62 -1.41
C HIS A 150 -4.41 -6.90 -0.15
N THR A 151 -4.57 -8.17 0.19
CA THR A 151 -5.20 -8.58 1.45
C THR A 151 -4.20 -9.38 2.28
N ILE A 152 -4.07 -9.02 3.55
CA ILE A 152 -3.28 -9.75 4.53
C ILE A 152 -4.18 -10.21 5.67
N ALA A 153 -3.88 -11.38 6.21
CA ALA A 153 -4.46 -11.88 7.45
C ALA A 153 -3.34 -11.97 8.49
N LEU A 154 -3.52 -11.30 9.60
CA LEU A 154 -2.59 -11.28 10.71
C LEU A 154 -3.24 -11.93 11.92
N SER A 155 -2.62 -12.98 12.44
CA SER A 155 -3.02 -13.57 13.71
C SER A 155 -1.85 -13.53 14.69
N LEU A 156 -2.13 -13.23 15.95
CA LEU A 156 -1.22 -13.63 16.99
C LEU A 156 -1.55 -15.09 17.29
N ALA A 157 -0.64 -15.98 16.91
CA ALA A 157 -0.61 -17.28 17.54
C ALA A 157 -0.54 -16.99 19.05
N ASN A 158 -1.58 -17.37 19.79
CA ASN A 158 -1.49 -17.41 21.24
C ASN A 158 -0.25 -18.21 21.53
N GLY A 159 0.81 -17.54 21.98
CA GLY A 159 1.93 -18.21 22.57
C GLY A 159 1.37 -18.95 23.78
N ALA A 160 0.90 -20.17 23.55
CA ALA A 160 0.72 -21.13 24.62
C ALA A 160 2.13 -21.35 25.18
N GLY A 161 2.51 -20.46 26.09
CA GLY A 161 3.66 -20.65 26.93
C GLY A 161 3.34 -21.85 27.80
N ASN A 162 4.05 -22.94 27.54
CA ASN A 162 4.28 -23.97 28.54
C ASN A 162 5.10 -23.39 29.69
#